data_b2a960fea0bb68d85e23a08a1ab32afb
#
_entry.id   b2a960fea0bb68d85e23a08a1ab32afb
#
_cell.length_a   1.000
_cell.length_b   1.000
_cell.length_c   1.000
_cell.angle_alpha   90.00
_cell.angle_beta   90.00
_cell.angle_gamma   90.00
#
_symmetry.space_group_name_H-M   'P 1'
#
loop_
_entity.id
_entity.type
_entity.pdbx_description
1 polymer ?
#
loop_
_entity_poly.entity_id
_entity_poly.type
_entity_poly.pdbx_seq_one_letter_code
_entity_poly.pdbx_strand_id
1 'polypeptide(L)'
;MAEKDDELEYLPYAYKQQQIVRTVHHFYVSSLIEEALKYTDMVFRIQTAGPDDVIFMHLNTVGGYMDAGIQIINAMKSSNAHVIASIEGEVSSMGTFIFLAADEFIVHDNSSMMIHNYSGGVFGKGHEQIAALESATTWSRDFMHRMYIPFLSEEEVDRVIAGADVYMHPPEIRERLVNMVEIMIAEQEAEEKAAAEGVDHKPKTPRKKRVAKKKSSSRKV
;
A
#
# COMPACT_ATOMS: atom_id res chain seq x y z
N MET A 1 -71.33 4.37 -17.33
CA MET A 1 -70.05 4.04 -16.71
C MET A 1 -69.01 4.63 -17.63
N ALA A 2 -68.41 5.74 -17.23
CA ALA A 2 -67.33 6.40 -17.98
C ALA A 2 -66.04 5.79 -17.59
N GLU A 3 -65.31 5.20 -18.55
CA GLU A 3 -63.91 4.83 -18.42
C GLU A 3 -63.09 6.05 -18.13
N LYS A 4 -62.40 6.06 -17.00
CA LYS A 4 -61.35 7.03 -16.71
C LYS A 4 -60.15 6.62 -17.60
N ASP A 5 -59.88 7.41 -18.62
CA ASP A 5 -58.59 7.39 -19.26
C ASP A 5 -57.52 7.77 -18.21
N ASP A 6 -56.67 6.82 -17.84
CA ASP A 6 -55.46 7.05 -17.08
C ASP A 6 -54.52 7.89 -17.97
N GLU A 7 -54.56 9.23 -17.82
CA GLU A 7 -53.53 10.10 -18.37
C GLU A 7 -52.18 9.68 -17.76
N LEU A 8 -51.36 8.97 -18.51
CA LEU A 8 -49.96 8.76 -18.21
C LEU A 8 -49.29 10.12 -18.05
N GLU A 9 -49.03 10.50 -16.80
CA GLU A 9 -48.32 11.72 -16.47
C GLU A 9 -46.92 11.67 -17.08
N TYR A 10 -46.67 12.38 -18.18
CA TYR A 10 -45.39 12.42 -18.89
C TYR A 10 -44.41 13.23 -18.07
N LEU A 11 -43.53 12.55 -17.31
CA LEU A 11 -42.45 13.23 -16.57
C LEU A 11 -41.42 13.76 -17.56
N PRO A 12 -40.97 15.03 -17.43
CA PRO A 12 -40.00 15.64 -18.34
C PRO A 12 -38.56 15.08 -18.19
N TYR A 13 -38.39 14.05 -17.38
CA TYR A 13 -37.11 13.38 -17.14
C TYR A 13 -37.28 11.87 -17.01
N ALA A 14 -36.21 11.13 -17.32
CA ALA A 14 -36.14 9.70 -17.06
C ALA A 14 -35.33 9.48 -15.78
N TYR A 15 -35.96 8.87 -14.74
CA TYR A 15 -35.27 8.46 -13.54
C TYR A 15 -34.80 7.01 -13.67
N LYS A 16 -33.53 6.80 -13.41
CA LYS A 16 -32.92 5.45 -13.31
C LYS A 16 -32.12 5.38 -12.03
N GLN A 17 -32.36 4.36 -11.23
CA GLN A 17 -31.59 4.05 -10.05
C GLN A 17 -30.70 2.84 -10.30
N GLN A 18 -29.41 2.96 -9.98
CA GLN A 18 -28.47 1.85 -9.98
C GLN A 18 -27.97 1.66 -8.56
N GLN A 19 -28.11 0.42 -8.04
CA GLN A 19 -27.49 0.06 -6.78
C GLN A 19 -26.09 -0.48 -7.06
N ILE A 20 -25.09 0.09 -6.40
CA ILE A 20 -23.71 -0.38 -6.43
C ILE A 20 -23.45 -1.06 -5.09
N VAL A 21 -23.11 -2.35 -5.12
CA VAL A 21 -22.68 -3.11 -3.95
C VAL A 21 -21.15 -3.17 -3.97
N ARG A 22 -20.51 -2.72 -2.88
CA ARG A 22 -19.06 -2.82 -2.68
C ARG A 22 -18.79 -3.45 -1.33
N THR A 23 -17.74 -4.24 -1.25
CA THR A 23 -17.30 -4.84 0.02
C THR A 23 -16.13 -4.03 0.59
N VAL A 24 -16.15 -3.83 1.91
CA VAL A 24 -14.99 -3.32 2.65
C VAL A 24 -14.44 -4.47 3.49
N HIS A 25 -13.21 -4.87 3.19
CA HIS A 25 -12.53 -5.94 3.90
C HIS A 25 -11.62 -5.31 4.96
N HIS A 26 -11.87 -5.59 6.24
CA HIS A 26 -11.04 -5.13 7.34
C HIS A 26 -10.11 -6.24 7.81
N PHE A 27 -8.80 -6.01 7.74
CA PHE A 27 -7.78 -6.91 8.25
C PHE A 27 -6.98 -6.24 9.37
N TYR A 28 -6.88 -6.91 10.50
CA TYR A 28 -6.14 -6.44 11.67
C TYR A 28 -4.84 -7.23 11.80
N VAL A 29 -3.72 -6.55 11.55
CA VAL A 29 -2.38 -7.10 11.76
C VAL A 29 -1.84 -6.53 13.06
N SER A 30 -2.00 -7.31 14.12
CA SER A 30 -1.65 -6.91 15.49
C SER A 30 -0.56 -7.81 16.08
N SER A 31 0.29 -7.24 16.94
CA SER A 31 1.42 -7.92 17.56
C SER A 31 2.49 -8.36 16.56
N LEU A 32 3.00 -9.58 16.69
CA LEU A 32 4.04 -10.14 15.83
C LEU A 32 3.46 -10.62 14.50
N ILE A 33 4.10 -10.27 13.40
CA ILE A 33 3.85 -10.92 12.10
C ILE A 33 4.47 -12.31 12.17
N GLU A 34 3.60 -13.32 12.20
CA GLU A 34 3.98 -14.71 12.36
C GLU A 34 4.20 -15.43 11.01
N GLU A 35 4.22 -16.77 11.01
CA GLU A 35 4.48 -17.58 9.81
C GLU A 35 3.44 -17.34 8.70
N ALA A 36 3.89 -17.38 7.46
CA ALA A 36 3.11 -17.08 6.27
C ALA A 36 1.80 -17.90 6.15
N LEU A 37 1.80 -19.14 6.65
CA LEU A 37 0.63 -20.02 6.65
C LEU A 37 -0.59 -19.41 7.37
N LYS A 38 -0.36 -18.61 8.43
CA LYS A 38 -1.42 -17.95 9.21
C LYS A 38 -2.18 -16.88 8.42
N TYR A 39 -1.60 -16.38 7.34
CA TYR A 39 -2.19 -15.33 6.51
C TYR A 39 -2.81 -15.82 5.19
N THR A 40 -2.91 -17.14 4.98
CA THR A 40 -3.40 -17.71 3.73
C THR A 40 -4.80 -17.23 3.35
N ASP A 41 -5.76 -17.21 4.29
CA ASP A 41 -7.13 -16.71 4.03
C ASP A 41 -7.14 -15.21 3.75
N MET A 42 -6.38 -14.43 4.50
CA MET A 42 -6.20 -12.99 4.27
C MET A 42 -5.64 -12.71 2.87
N VAL A 43 -4.57 -13.39 2.48
CA VAL A 43 -3.92 -13.27 1.17
C VAL A 43 -4.93 -13.62 0.05
N PHE A 44 -5.67 -14.71 0.20
CA PHE A 44 -6.70 -15.11 -0.76
C PHE A 44 -7.77 -14.03 -0.93
N ARG A 45 -8.30 -13.47 0.18
CA ARG A 45 -9.31 -12.41 0.13
C ARG A 45 -8.79 -11.12 -0.52
N ILE A 46 -7.55 -10.73 -0.21
CA ILE A 46 -6.90 -9.56 -0.83
C ILE A 46 -6.76 -9.75 -2.34
N GLN A 47 -6.32 -10.94 -2.78
CA GLN A 47 -6.10 -11.23 -4.20
C GLN A 47 -7.40 -11.37 -5.00
N THR A 48 -8.49 -11.79 -4.37
CA THR A 48 -9.80 -11.99 -5.02
C THR A 48 -10.75 -10.81 -4.89
N ALA A 49 -10.37 -9.76 -4.14
CA ALA A 49 -11.15 -8.54 -4.03
C ALA A 49 -11.32 -7.84 -5.39
N GLY A 50 -12.53 -7.37 -5.66
CA GLY A 50 -12.89 -6.72 -6.92
C GLY A 50 -12.44 -5.25 -6.99
N PRO A 51 -12.52 -4.62 -8.17
CA PRO A 51 -12.07 -3.24 -8.37
C PRO A 51 -12.92 -2.20 -7.63
N ASP A 52 -14.14 -2.54 -7.25
CA ASP A 52 -15.04 -1.68 -6.49
C ASP A 52 -14.92 -1.90 -4.97
N ASP A 53 -14.21 -2.96 -4.53
CA ASP A 53 -13.99 -3.26 -3.13
C ASP A 53 -12.88 -2.39 -2.53
N VAL A 54 -12.88 -2.31 -1.20
CA VAL A 54 -11.83 -1.62 -0.42
C VAL A 54 -11.22 -2.61 0.56
N ILE A 55 -9.92 -2.62 0.63
CA ILE A 55 -9.15 -3.35 1.63
C ILE A 55 -8.65 -2.35 2.66
N PHE A 56 -8.99 -2.57 3.93
CA PHE A 56 -8.56 -1.74 5.04
C PHE A 56 -7.63 -2.55 5.94
N MET A 57 -6.35 -2.15 5.97
CA MET A 57 -5.30 -2.77 6.78
C MET A 57 -5.12 -1.97 8.08
N HIS A 58 -5.55 -2.52 9.21
CA HIS A 58 -5.34 -1.95 10.53
C HIS A 58 -4.05 -2.50 11.11
N LEU A 59 -3.04 -1.65 11.28
CA LEU A 59 -1.69 -2.07 11.68
C LEU A 59 -1.38 -1.60 13.11
N ASN A 60 -1.06 -2.58 13.97
CA ASN A 60 -0.51 -2.35 15.30
C ASN A 60 0.49 -3.47 15.60
N THR A 61 1.69 -3.38 15.03
CA THR A 61 2.64 -4.49 14.97
C THR A 61 4.08 -4.06 15.15
N VAL A 62 4.81 -4.85 15.90
CA VAL A 62 6.28 -4.73 16.05
C VAL A 62 7.05 -5.30 14.84
N GLY A 63 6.35 -5.79 13.82
CA GLY A 63 6.95 -6.50 12.70
C GLY A 63 7.02 -8.00 12.92
N GLY A 64 7.94 -8.68 12.25
CA GLY A 64 8.14 -10.12 12.37
C GLY A 64 8.68 -10.78 11.11
N TYR A 65 8.16 -11.97 10.74
CA TYR A 65 8.69 -12.77 9.64
C TYR A 65 8.59 -12.04 8.29
N MET A 66 9.75 -11.92 7.62
CA MET A 66 9.86 -11.20 6.34
C MET A 66 9.08 -11.89 5.23
N ASP A 67 9.13 -13.21 5.14
CA ASP A 67 8.44 -14.00 4.11
C ASP A 67 6.92 -13.82 4.17
N ALA A 68 6.34 -13.83 5.39
CA ALA A 68 4.94 -13.55 5.61
C ALA A 68 4.55 -12.13 5.20
N GLY A 69 5.32 -11.13 5.64
CA GLY A 69 5.07 -9.73 5.28
C GLY A 69 5.19 -9.48 3.78
N ILE A 70 6.18 -10.10 3.11
CA ILE A 70 6.35 -10.00 1.65
C ILE A 70 5.17 -10.64 0.92
N GLN A 71 4.67 -11.77 1.40
CA GLN A 71 3.48 -12.41 0.83
C GLN A 71 2.25 -11.48 0.90
N ILE A 72 2.04 -10.81 2.05
CA ILE A 72 0.98 -9.82 2.24
C ILE A 72 1.17 -8.64 1.27
N ILE A 73 2.37 -8.06 1.20
CA ILE A 73 2.69 -6.95 0.29
C ILE A 73 2.41 -7.33 -1.16
N ASN A 74 2.84 -8.50 -1.59
CA ASN A 74 2.60 -8.97 -2.95
C ASN A 74 1.11 -9.17 -3.24
N ALA A 75 0.33 -9.66 -2.27
CA ALA A 75 -1.11 -9.76 -2.39
C ALA A 75 -1.76 -8.36 -2.53
N MET A 76 -1.39 -7.40 -1.67
CA MET A 76 -1.87 -6.01 -1.75
C MET A 76 -1.55 -5.37 -3.10
N LYS A 77 -0.31 -5.53 -3.58
CA LYS A 77 0.13 -4.97 -4.86
C LYS A 77 -0.54 -5.62 -6.08
N SER A 78 -0.93 -6.89 -6.01
CA SER A 78 -1.63 -7.60 -7.08
C SER A 78 -3.16 -7.50 -7.01
N SER A 79 -3.72 -7.03 -5.90
CA SER A 79 -5.16 -6.85 -5.75
C SER A 79 -5.72 -5.79 -6.72
N ASN A 80 -6.94 -5.93 -7.20
CA ASN A 80 -7.63 -4.90 -7.97
C ASN A 80 -8.33 -3.87 -7.09
N ALA A 81 -8.57 -4.21 -5.81
CA ALA A 81 -9.20 -3.32 -4.84
C ALA A 81 -8.27 -2.18 -4.41
N HIS A 82 -8.86 -1.08 -3.95
CA HIS A 82 -8.13 0.01 -3.33
C HIS A 82 -7.71 -0.36 -1.91
N VAL A 83 -6.44 -0.21 -1.58
CA VAL A 83 -5.87 -0.59 -0.28
C VAL A 83 -5.58 0.64 0.57
N ILE A 84 -6.18 0.69 1.74
CA ILE A 84 -5.96 1.72 2.77
C ILE A 84 -5.20 1.08 3.92
N ALA A 85 -4.14 1.69 4.41
CA ALA A 85 -3.44 1.25 5.61
C ALA A 85 -3.50 2.31 6.71
N SER A 86 -3.81 1.87 7.93
CA SER A 86 -3.92 2.70 9.12
C SER A 86 -2.93 2.24 10.19
N ILE A 87 -2.17 3.20 10.75
CA ILE A 87 -1.34 2.95 11.94
C ILE A 87 -2.20 3.16 13.18
N GLU A 88 -2.65 2.06 13.80
CA GLU A 88 -3.54 2.09 14.96
C GLU A 88 -2.79 2.35 16.29
N GLY A 89 -1.50 2.06 16.34
CA GLY A 89 -0.65 2.24 17.50
C GLY A 89 0.82 2.26 17.08
N GLU A 90 1.52 1.13 17.14
CA GLU A 90 2.89 0.99 16.69
C GLU A 90 2.95 0.26 15.35
N VAL A 91 3.80 0.75 14.43
CA VAL A 91 4.17 0.02 13.22
C VAL A 91 5.68 0.00 13.10
N SER A 92 6.28 -1.19 13.28
CA SER A 92 7.73 -1.36 13.31
C SER A 92 8.20 -2.43 12.32
N SER A 93 9.46 -2.31 11.87
CA SER A 93 10.14 -3.37 11.08
C SER A 93 9.31 -3.77 9.84
N MET A 94 9.00 -5.07 9.67
CA MET A 94 8.20 -5.59 8.55
C MET A 94 6.82 -4.92 8.42
N GLY A 95 6.25 -4.42 9.52
CA GLY A 95 4.99 -3.69 9.51
C GLY A 95 5.05 -2.39 8.70
N THR A 96 6.20 -1.71 8.70
CA THR A 96 6.39 -0.46 7.94
C THR A 96 6.36 -0.70 6.43
N PHE A 97 6.87 -1.84 5.96
CA PHE A 97 6.79 -2.22 4.55
C PHE A 97 5.35 -2.52 4.11
N ILE A 98 4.57 -3.20 4.98
CA ILE A 98 3.14 -3.45 4.72
C ILE A 98 2.40 -2.12 4.65
N PHE A 99 2.65 -1.20 5.59
CA PHE A 99 2.06 0.13 5.59
C PHE A 99 2.34 0.88 4.29
N LEU A 100 3.60 1.00 3.89
CA LEU A 100 4.03 1.72 2.69
C LEU A 100 3.62 1.03 1.37
N ALA A 101 3.15 -0.21 1.41
CA ALA A 101 2.63 -0.91 0.24
C ALA A 101 1.20 -0.53 -0.13
N ALA A 102 0.48 0.21 0.73
CA ALA A 102 -0.90 0.64 0.49
C ALA A 102 -1.02 1.77 -0.55
N ASP A 103 -2.26 2.02 -0.99
CA ASP A 103 -2.61 3.12 -1.89
C ASP A 103 -2.97 4.40 -1.15
N GLU A 104 -3.47 4.29 0.10
CA GLU A 104 -3.86 5.40 0.96
C GLU A 104 -3.43 5.15 2.40
N PHE A 105 -3.12 6.21 3.15
CA PHE A 105 -2.52 6.14 4.46
C PHE A 105 -3.32 6.91 5.51
N ILE A 106 -3.49 6.28 6.68
CA ILE A 106 -4.07 6.92 7.87
C ILE A 106 -3.05 6.83 9.01
N VAL A 107 -2.76 7.97 9.64
CA VAL A 107 -1.84 8.07 10.77
C VAL A 107 -2.55 8.74 11.92
N HIS A 108 -2.79 8.02 13.00
CA HIS A 108 -3.40 8.53 14.22
C HIS A 108 -2.39 9.31 15.07
N ASP A 109 -2.87 10.26 15.90
CA ASP A 109 -2.00 11.13 16.71
C ASP A 109 -1.24 10.37 17.81
N ASN A 110 -1.76 9.23 18.26
CA ASN A 110 -1.14 8.38 19.28
C ASN A 110 -0.47 7.15 18.67
N SER A 111 0.22 7.32 17.56
CA SER A 111 0.92 6.25 16.86
C SER A 111 2.42 6.49 16.77
N SER A 112 3.16 5.46 16.39
CA SER A 112 4.62 5.54 16.18
C SER A 112 5.05 4.60 15.05
N MET A 113 6.21 4.90 14.48
CA MET A 113 6.84 4.07 13.46
C MET A 113 8.32 3.87 13.78
N MET A 114 8.83 2.65 13.56
CA MET A 114 10.25 2.35 13.69
C MET A 114 10.74 1.54 12.51
N ILE A 115 11.79 2.02 11.87
CA ILE A 115 12.46 1.39 10.74
C ILE A 115 13.87 0.99 11.16
N HIS A 116 14.23 -0.26 10.90
CA HIS A 116 15.56 -0.80 11.15
C HIS A 116 15.95 -1.83 10.10
N ASN A 117 17.23 -2.23 10.09
CA ASN A 117 17.69 -3.30 9.22
C ASN A 117 17.12 -4.65 9.67
N TYR A 118 17.06 -5.63 8.75
CA TYR A 118 16.62 -6.97 9.11
C TYR A 118 17.55 -7.63 10.13
N SER A 119 16.99 -8.50 10.96
CA SER A 119 17.72 -9.38 11.83
C SER A 119 17.45 -10.83 11.45
N GLY A 120 18.47 -11.66 11.48
CA GLY A 120 18.34 -13.08 11.13
C GLY A 120 19.64 -13.84 11.31
N GLY A 121 19.59 -15.13 11.02
CA GLY A 121 20.76 -16.01 11.07
C GLY A 121 20.67 -17.10 10.03
N VAL A 122 21.81 -17.68 9.70
CA VAL A 122 21.93 -18.83 8.79
C VAL A 122 22.66 -19.97 9.48
N PHE A 123 22.22 -21.18 9.21
CA PHE A 123 22.84 -22.41 9.70
C PHE A 123 23.18 -23.29 8.52
N GLY A 124 24.28 -24.04 8.61
CA GLY A 124 24.75 -24.95 7.57
C GLY A 124 26.26 -25.09 7.58
N LYS A 125 26.83 -25.63 6.52
CA LYS A 125 28.29 -25.70 6.34
C LYS A 125 28.85 -24.29 6.09
N GLY A 126 30.12 -24.03 6.43
CA GLY A 126 30.73 -22.73 6.38
C GLY A 126 30.54 -22.00 5.03
N HIS A 127 30.76 -22.67 3.91
CA HIS A 127 30.56 -22.08 2.59
C HIS A 127 29.08 -21.82 2.25
N GLU A 128 28.17 -22.65 2.74
CA GLU A 128 26.69 -22.42 2.59
C GLU A 128 26.23 -21.22 3.37
N GLN A 129 26.76 -21.04 4.60
CA GLN A 129 26.43 -19.85 5.41
C GLN A 129 26.90 -18.56 4.76
N ILE A 130 28.11 -18.52 4.21
CA ILE A 130 28.64 -17.34 3.50
C ILE A 130 27.74 -17.00 2.30
N ALA A 131 27.48 -17.97 1.44
CA ALA A 131 26.66 -17.77 0.24
C ALA A 131 25.23 -17.32 0.59
N ALA A 132 24.61 -17.90 1.62
CA ALA A 132 23.27 -17.52 2.06
C ALA A 132 23.24 -16.11 2.64
N LEU A 133 24.26 -15.73 3.42
CA LEU A 133 24.36 -14.38 4.00
C LEU A 133 24.57 -13.31 2.92
N GLU A 134 25.47 -13.55 1.97
CA GLU A 134 25.71 -12.65 0.84
C GLU A 134 24.44 -12.44 0.00
N SER A 135 23.72 -13.52 -0.31
CA SER A 135 22.46 -13.48 -1.03
C SER A 135 21.40 -12.69 -0.26
N ALA A 136 21.21 -12.97 1.02
CA ALA A 136 20.23 -12.29 1.88
C ALA A 136 20.54 -10.79 2.01
N THR A 137 21.83 -10.43 2.20
CA THR A 137 22.26 -9.04 2.34
C THR A 137 22.02 -8.25 1.06
N THR A 138 22.38 -8.79 -0.10
CA THR A 138 22.15 -8.15 -1.40
C THR A 138 20.65 -7.95 -1.65
N TRP A 139 19.89 -9.02 -1.46
CA TRP A 139 18.45 -8.99 -1.68
C TRP A 139 17.73 -8.00 -0.75
N SER A 140 18.09 -8.00 0.56
CA SER A 140 17.45 -7.11 1.52
C SER A 140 17.77 -5.65 1.26
N ARG A 141 19.00 -5.32 0.85
CA ARG A 141 19.39 -3.98 0.42
C ARG A 141 18.48 -3.49 -0.70
N ASP A 142 18.37 -4.26 -1.79
CA ASP A 142 17.53 -3.91 -2.94
C ASP A 142 16.05 -3.81 -2.56
N PHE A 143 15.58 -4.66 -1.65
CA PHE A 143 14.20 -4.63 -1.14
C PHE A 143 13.95 -3.35 -0.34
N MET A 144 14.83 -2.96 0.58
CA MET A 144 14.71 -1.76 1.39
C MET A 144 14.69 -0.49 0.52
N HIS A 145 15.60 -0.38 -0.45
CA HIS A 145 15.60 0.76 -1.39
C HIS A 145 14.28 0.85 -2.17
N ARG A 146 13.79 -0.26 -2.73
CA ARG A 146 12.52 -0.26 -3.47
C ARG A 146 11.31 0.09 -2.63
N MET A 147 11.31 -0.27 -1.34
CA MET A 147 10.14 -0.11 -0.48
C MET A 147 10.12 1.20 0.27
N TYR A 148 11.27 1.70 0.70
CA TYR A 148 11.33 2.92 1.48
C TYR A 148 11.48 4.20 0.64
N ILE A 149 12.07 4.14 -0.54
CA ILE A 149 12.18 5.32 -1.41
C ILE A 149 10.85 5.54 -2.16
N PRO A 150 10.27 6.75 -2.15
CA PRO A 150 10.82 8.01 -1.65
C PRO A 150 10.36 8.44 -0.24
N PHE A 151 9.79 7.55 0.59
CA PHE A 151 9.42 7.87 1.98
C PHE A 151 10.64 8.25 2.83
N LEU A 152 11.75 7.53 2.65
CA LEU A 152 13.09 7.89 3.11
C LEU A 152 13.95 8.32 1.92
N SER A 153 14.97 9.13 2.15
CA SER A 153 16.02 9.39 1.17
C SER A 153 16.94 8.17 0.98
N GLU A 154 17.67 8.10 -0.13
CA GLU A 154 18.67 7.05 -0.35
C GLU A 154 19.70 6.99 0.78
N GLU A 155 20.19 8.15 1.24
CA GLU A 155 21.15 8.25 2.35
C GLU A 155 20.57 7.74 3.68
N GLU A 156 19.29 7.98 3.94
CA GLU A 156 18.61 7.45 5.13
C GLU A 156 18.48 5.93 5.05
N VAL A 157 18.11 5.38 3.91
CA VAL A 157 18.04 3.93 3.70
C VAL A 157 19.42 3.29 3.88
N ASP A 158 20.47 3.88 3.31
CA ASP A 158 21.84 3.39 3.48
C ASP A 158 22.31 3.43 4.94
N ARG A 159 21.93 4.46 5.70
CA ARG A 159 22.19 4.50 7.16
C ARG A 159 21.47 3.40 7.92
N VAL A 160 20.21 3.11 7.56
CA VAL A 160 19.45 2.00 8.17
C VAL A 160 20.12 0.67 7.84
N ILE A 161 20.54 0.45 6.60
CA ILE A 161 21.27 -0.76 6.19
C ILE A 161 22.59 -0.89 6.96
N ALA A 162 23.25 0.23 7.27
CA ALA A 162 24.47 0.26 8.07
C ALA A 162 24.24 0.04 9.60
N GLY A 163 22.97 -0.05 10.04
CA GLY A 163 22.60 -0.38 11.42
C GLY A 163 21.99 0.77 12.23
N ALA A 164 21.56 1.85 11.59
CA ALA A 164 20.81 2.90 12.29
C ALA A 164 19.33 2.52 12.42
N ASP A 165 18.74 2.79 13.58
CA ASP A 165 17.29 2.73 13.80
C ASP A 165 16.69 4.12 13.63
N VAL A 166 15.56 4.20 12.92
CA VAL A 166 14.82 5.44 12.68
C VAL A 166 13.46 5.36 13.35
N TYR A 167 13.28 6.19 14.38
CA TYR A 167 12.03 6.33 15.13
C TYR A 167 11.30 7.58 14.69
N MET A 168 10.02 7.47 14.34
CA MET A 168 9.20 8.57 13.84
C MET A 168 7.90 8.68 14.61
N HIS A 169 7.46 9.93 14.81
CA HIS A 169 6.17 10.28 15.40
C HIS A 169 5.20 10.82 14.33
N PRO A 170 3.90 10.91 14.62
CA PRO A 170 2.88 11.19 13.60
C PRO A 170 3.10 12.45 12.75
N PRO A 171 3.58 13.58 13.31
CA PRO A 171 3.85 14.76 12.47
C PRO A 171 4.88 14.49 11.37
N GLU A 172 5.98 13.84 11.71
CA GLU A 172 7.05 13.49 10.76
C GLU A 172 6.57 12.45 9.75
N ILE A 173 5.85 11.41 10.21
CA ILE A 173 5.30 10.38 9.31
C ILE A 173 4.38 11.03 8.26
N ARG A 174 3.48 11.92 8.68
CA ARG A 174 2.55 12.61 7.76
C ARG A 174 3.29 13.50 6.77
N GLU A 175 4.30 14.25 7.21
CA GLU A 175 5.12 15.10 6.33
C GLU A 175 5.82 14.26 5.26
N ARG A 176 6.46 13.17 5.66
CA ARG A 176 7.14 12.25 4.72
C ARG A 176 6.17 11.59 3.75
N LEU A 177 4.95 11.22 4.20
CA LEU A 177 3.91 10.67 3.32
C LEU A 177 3.43 11.69 2.29
N VAL A 178 3.27 12.96 2.67
CA VAL A 178 2.89 14.03 1.73
C VAL A 178 3.97 14.18 0.66
N ASN A 179 5.23 14.32 1.06
CA ASN A 179 6.37 14.43 0.14
C ASN A 179 6.48 13.21 -0.78
N MET A 180 6.31 11.99 -0.23
CA MET A 180 6.32 10.75 -1.01
C MET A 180 5.23 10.76 -2.09
N VAL A 181 4.00 11.14 -1.74
CA VAL A 181 2.87 11.18 -2.68
C VAL A 181 3.09 12.22 -3.76
N GLU A 182 3.60 13.41 -3.42
CA GLU A 182 3.93 14.46 -4.39
C GLU A 182 4.99 13.99 -5.40
N ILE A 183 6.06 13.34 -4.94
CA ILE A 183 7.10 12.77 -5.81
C ILE A 183 6.50 11.71 -6.74
N MET A 184 5.69 10.79 -6.20
CA MET A 184 5.06 9.74 -6.99
C MET A 184 4.09 10.27 -8.05
N ILE A 185 3.36 11.34 -7.76
CA ILE A 185 2.48 12.01 -8.74
C ILE A 185 3.32 12.65 -9.84
N ALA A 186 4.38 13.39 -9.49
CA ALA A 186 5.26 14.01 -10.45
C ALA A 186 5.96 13.00 -11.39
N GLU A 187 6.41 11.86 -10.84
CA GLU A 187 6.97 10.76 -11.64
C GLU A 187 5.94 10.18 -12.61
N GLN A 188 4.70 9.95 -12.15
CA GLN A 188 3.63 9.43 -13.00
C GLN A 188 3.28 10.39 -14.14
N GLU A 189 3.15 11.69 -13.86
CA GLU A 189 2.87 12.70 -14.88
C GLU A 189 4.02 12.79 -15.92
N ALA A 190 5.27 12.66 -15.47
CA ALA A 190 6.43 12.62 -16.35
C ALA A 190 6.45 11.38 -17.25
N GLU A 191 6.10 10.20 -16.70
CA GLU A 191 6.00 8.95 -17.46
C GLU A 191 4.88 9.02 -18.52
N GLU A 192 3.70 9.55 -18.14
CA GLU A 192 2.57 9.72 -19.06
C GLU A 192 2.90 10.69 -20.20
N LYS A 193 3.63 11.78 -19.89
CA LYS A 193 4.10 12.74 -20.89
C LYS A 193 5.12 12.13 -21.85
N ALA A 194 6.10 11.38 -21.32
CA ALA A 194 7.10 10.70 -22.13
C ALA A 194 6.48 9.62 -23.04
N ALA A 195 5.47 8.90 -22.54
CA ALA A 195 4.73 7.92 -23.33
C ALA A 195 3.91 8.59 -24.45
N ALA A 196 3.33 9.76 -24.22
CA ALA A 196 2.60 10.54 -25.21
C ALA A 196 3.53 11.12 -26.30
N GLU A 197 4.78 11.43 -25.96
CA GLU A 197 5.80 11.95 -26.89
C GLU A 197 6.56 10.84 -27.67
N GLY A 198 6.21 9.55 -27.47
CA GLY A 198 6.80 8.42 -28.20
C GLY A 198 8.24 8.06 -27.82
N VAL A 199 8.70 8.50 -26.67
CA VAL A 199 10.02 8.16 -26.13
C VAL A 199 9.98 6.76 -25.51
N ASP A 200 10.79 5.85 -26.05
CA ASP A 200 10.86 4.43 -25.60
C ASP A 200 11.49 4.37 -24.19
N HIS A 201 10.65 4.38 -23.17
CA HIS A 201 11.06 4.22 -21.78
C HIS A 201 10.75 2.78 -21.33
N LYS A 202 11.79 2.02 -20.99
CA LYS A 202 11.59 0.71 -20.31
C LYS A 202 10.85 0.95 -19.00
N PRO A 203 9.65 0.38 -18.80
CA PRO A 203 8.89 0.60 -17.58
C PRO A 203 9.65 0.03 -16.37
N LYS A 204 9.92 0.87 -15.40
CA LYS A 204 10.27 0.44 -14.05
C LYS A 204 9.01 -0.17 -13.46
N THR A 205 8.98 -1.46 -13.26
CA THR A 205 7.95 -2.32 -12.61
C THR A 205 6.49 -1.81 -12.73
N PRO A 206 5.52 -2.58 -13.18
CA PRO A 206 4.14 -2.11 -13.39
C PRO A 206 3.52 -1.64 -12.08
N ARG A 207 3.46 -0.33 -11.88
CA ARG A 207 2.67 0.29 -10.81
C ARG A 207 1.21 0.33 -11.27
N LYS A 208 0.26 -0.07 -10.40
CA LYS A 208 -1.17 0.12 -10.64
C LYS A 208 -1.44 1.59 -10.96
N LYS A 209 -2.24 1.85 -12.00
CA LYS A 209 -2.74 3.20 -12.31
C LYS A 209 -3.54 3.71 -11.11
N ARG A 210 -2.97 4.63 -10.35
CA ARG A 210 -3.70 5.38 -9.32
C ARG A 210 -4.59 6.38 -10.02
N VAL A 211 -5.87 6.10 -10.09
CA VAL A 211 -6.87 7.06 -10.57
C VAL A 211 -7.13 8.07 -9.43
N ALA A 212 -6.44 9.20 -9.47
CA ALA A 212 -6.80 10.34 -8.64
C ALA A 212 -8.20 10.81 -9.04
N LYS A 213 -9.23 10.52 -8.23
CA LYS A 213 -10.55 11.14 -8.37
C LYS A 213 -10.39 12.65 -8.12
N LYS A 214 -10.34 13.45 -9.18
CA LYS A 214 -10.55 14.91 -9.09
C LYS A 214 -11.85 15.15 -8.33
N LYS A 215 -11.76 15.65 -7.10
CA LYS A 215 -12.91 16.29 -6.43
C LYS A 215 -13.26 17.52 -7.24
N SER A 216 -14.33 17.45 -8.03
CA SER A 216 -14.96 18.64 -8.59
C SER A 216 -15.61 19.41 -7.44
N SER A 217 -14.94 20.45 -6.95
CA SER A 217 -15.56 21.43 -6.12
C SER A 217 -16.32 22.39 -7.04
N SER A 218 -17.63 22.27 -7.08
CA SER A 218 -18.50 23.37 -7.44
C SER A 218 -19.87 23.14 -6.83
N ARG A 219 -20.11 23.82 -5.72
CA ARG A 219 -21.43 24.35 -5.41
C ARG A 219 -21.28 25.62 -4.64
N LYS A 220 -21.39 26.74 -5.39
CA LYS A 220 -22.02 27.96 -4.89
C LYS A 220 -23.51 27.81 -5.11
N VAL A 221 -24.23 28.20 -4.16
CA VAL A 221 -25.56 28.71 -3.88
C VAL A 221 -26.26 27.91 -2.83
#